data_e3a66c9898340742baef3c17bde7d3a2
#
_entry.id   e3a66c9898340742baef3c17bde7d3a2
#
_cell.length_a   1.000
_cell.length_b   1.000
_cell.length_c   1.000
_cell.angle_alpha   90.00
_cell.angle_beta   90.00
_cell.angle_gamma   90.00
#
_symmetry.space_group_name_H-M   'P 1'
#
loop_
_entity.id
_entity.type
_entity.pdbx_description
1 polymer ?
#
loop_
_entity_poly.entity_id
_entity_poly.type
_entity_poly.pdbx_seq_one_letter_code
_entity_poly.pdbx_strand_id
1 'polypeptide(L)'
;MDKIIFPIKNELNEFENNLKKVVLKEDNFLISDLEKFMFTNPKRLRPIFIFLFAKILKIENCLVQDIALITELIHSASLIHDDIIDEEKTRRNNPTFYEKYGSKLAVLEGDFLLSLALEKISNTTLEISKIFAKRIKKTILGEINQNENLNNLTNIETYLNKTYAKTANLFIVGLEALFSLSRENKNLLSFIENYALAFQIKNDIDNFKSNKSDIKNGNYTLPMLYSSLEKSLDFVENLKIKALKELNSIENSIYKTSLIELAKYTLGS
;
A
#
# COMPACT_ATOMS: atom_id res chain seq x y z
N MET A 1 -9.28 -15.90 -0.42
CA MET A 1 -9.54 -14.45 -0.40
C MET A 1 -11.04 -14.15 -0.26
N ASP A 2 -11.92 -14.75 -1.06
CA ASP A 2 -13.35 -14.45 -1.11
C ASP A 2 -14.08 -14.56 0.24
N LYS A 3 -13.76 -15.57 1.05
CA LYS A 3 -14.34 -15.70 2.40
C LYS A 3 -13.89 -14.57 3.34
N ILE A 4 -12.67 -14.08 3.18
CA ILE A 4 -12.09 -13.02 4.00
C ILE A 4 -12.78 -11.67 3.72
N ILE A 5 -13.04 -11.38 2.45
CA ILE A 5 -13.63 -10.10 2.04
C ILE A 5 -15.17 -10.11 2.02
N PHE A 6 -15.78 -11.28 2.22
CA PHE A 6 -17.26 -11.43 2.17
C PHE A 6 -17.99 -10.40 3.04
N PRO A 7 -17.56 -10.10 4.29
CA PRO A 7 -18.28 -9.15 5.14
C PRO A 7 -18.27 -7.69 4.66
N ILE A 8 -17.40 -7.35 3.71
CA ILE A 8 -17.25 -5.99 3.14
C ILE A 8 -17.42 -5.99 1.62
N LYS A 9 -18.07 -7.04 1.08
CA LYS A 9 -18.21 -7.21 -0.38
C LYS A 9 -18.96 -6.06 -1.03
N ASN A 10 -20.00 -5.54 -0.38
CA ASN A 10 -20.78 -4.42 -0.92
C ASN A 10 -19.95 -3.14 -1.00
N GLU A 11 -19.20 -2.83 0.04
CA GLU A 11 -18.30 -1.68 0.11
C GLU A 11 -17.20 -1.77 -0.96
N LEU A 12 -16.64 -2.96 -1.17
CA LEU A 12 -15.63 -3.19 -2.21
C LEU A 12 -16.22 -3.07 -3.62
N ASN A 13 -17.42 -3.57 -3.85
CA ASN A 13 -18.09 -3.43 -5.15
C ASN A 13 -18.40 -1.96 -5.46
N GLU A 14 -18.89 -1.22 -4.50
CA GLU A 14 -19.11 0.23 -4.61
C GLU A 14 -17.81 0.97 -4.90
N PHE A 15 -16.75 0.64 -4.15
CA PHE A 15 -15.41 1.17 -4.36
C PHE A 15 -14.89 0.93 -5.77
N GLU A 16 -14.96 -0.30 -6.28
CA GLU A 16 -14.51 -0.63 -7.66
C GLU A 16 -15.27 0.17 -8.71
N ASN A 17 -16.59 0.29 -8.55
CA ASN A 17 -17.41 1.07 -9.45
C ASN A 17 -17.06 2.57 -9.42
N ASN A 18 -16.81 3.11 -8.23
CA ASN A 18 -16.44 4.51 -8.04
C ASN A 18 -15.02 4.77 -8.56
N LEU A 19 -14.07 3.87 -8.29
CA LEU A 19 -12.70 3.97 -8.82
C LEU A 19 -12.71 3.95 -10.36
N LYS A 20 -13.48 3.04 -10.94
CA LYS A 20 -13.63 2.96 -12.41
C LYS A 20 -14.22 4.24 -13.00
N LYS A 21 -15.28 4.79 -12.38
CA LYS A 21 -15.85 6.08 -12.81
C LYS A 21 -14.87 7.24 -12.72
N VAL A 22 -14.07 7.30 -11.67
CA VAL A 22 -13.10 8.39 -11.48
C VAL A 22 -11.96 8.29 -12.49
N VAL A 23 -11.38 7.10 -12.66
CA VAL A 23 -10.20 6.88 -13.50
C VAL A 23 -10.54 6.98 -14.99
N LEU A 24 -11.68 6.43 -15.41
CA LEU A 24 -12.07 6.33 -16.83
C LEU A 24 -13.01 7.46 -17.29
N LYS A 25 -13.14 8.53 -16.50
CA LYS A 25 -13.99 9.68 -16.85
C LYS A 25 -13.39 10.50 -18.00
N GLU A 26 -12.08 10.71 -17.94
CA GLU A 26 -11.36 11.52 -18.91
C GLU A 26 -10.82 10.63 -20.03
N ASP A 27 -11.12 10.99 -21.27
CA ASP A 27 -10.64 10.24 -22.44
C ASP A 27 -9.25 10.70 -22.84
N ASN A 28 -8.31 9.75 -22.89
CA ASN A 28 -6.98 9.96 -23.43
C ASN A 28 -6.46 8.66 -24.05
N PHE A 29 -5.42 8.73 -24.87
CA PHE A 29 -4.93 7.59 -25.66
C PHE A 29 -4.29 6.47 -24.78
N LEU A 30 -3.96 6.74 -23.50
CA LEU A 30 -3.42 5.77 -22.56
C LEU A 30 -4.49 5.05 -21.72
N ILE A 31 -5.75 5.51 -21.79
CA ILE A 31 -6.84 5.07 -20.90
C ILE A 31 -7.06 3.56 -20.91
N SER A 32 -6.92 2.91 -22.07
CA SER A 32 -7.07 1.44 -22.19
C SER A 32 -5.98 0.68 -21.44
N ASP A 33 -4.75 1.21 -21.41
CA ASP A 33 -3.65 0.57 -20.67
C ASP A 33 -3.75 0.92 -19.18
N LEU A 34 -4.22 2.13 -18.85
CA LEU A 34 -4.52 2.50 -17.48
C LEU A 34 -5.64 1.62 -16.89
N GLU A 35 -6.69 1.34 -17.66
CA GLU A 35 -7.74 0.40 -17.25
C GLU A 35 -7.14 -0.99 -16.95
N LYS A 36 -6.29 -1.52 -17.84
CA LYS A 36 -5.61 -2.80 -17.61
C LYS A 36 -4.74 -2.77 -16.36
N PHE A 37 -3.92 -1.72 -16.19
CA PHE A 37 -3.04 -1.56 -15.04
C PHE A 37 -3.81 -1.52 -13.73
N MET A 38 -4.89 -0.75 -13.67
CA MET A 38 -5.68 -0.54 -12.46
C MET A 38 -6.58 -1.71 -12.10
N PHE A 39 -7.14 -2.43 -13.10
CA PHE A 39 -8.24 -3.38 -12.88
C PHE A 39 -7.92 -4.84 -13.22
N THR A 40 -6.69 -5.15 -13.71
CA THR A 40 -6.30 -6.56 -13.92
C THR A 40 -5.76 -7.17 -12.62
N ASN A 41 -6.56 -8.03 -12.00
CA ASN A 41 -6.23 -8.80 -10.80
C ASN A 41 -5.61 -7.96 -9.64
N PRO A 42 -6.20 -6.81 -9.27
CA PRO A 42 -5.68 -6.00 -8.18
C PRO A 42 -5.90 -6.71 -6.83
N LYS A 43 -4.92 -6.62 -5.92
CA LYS A 43 -5.07 -7.19 -4.57
C LYS A 43 -5.96 -6.34 -3.65
N ARG A 44 -6.07 -5.06 -3.87
CA ARG A 44 -6.86 -4.07 -3.10
C ARG A 44 -6.65 -4.14 -1.58
N LEU A 45 -5.49 -4.48 -1.12
CA LEU A 45 -5.25 -4.66 0.31
C LEU A 45 -5.54 -3.39 1.13
N ARG A 46 -5.19 -2.21 0.62
CA ARG A 46 -5.42 -0.94 1.31
C ARG A 46 -6.90 -0.62 1.48
N PRO A 47 -7.73 -0.65 0.44
CA PRO A 47 -9.19 -0.53 0.58
C PRO A 47 -9.80 -1.57 1.52
N ILE A 48 -9.36 -2.84 1.43
CA ILE A 48 -9.85 -3.91 2.32
C ILE A 48 -9.59 -3.57 3.78
N PHE A 49 -8.39 -3.12 4.14
CA PHE A 49 -8.10 -2.68 5.51
C PHE A 49 -8.96 -1.50 5.94
N ILE A 50 -9.13 -0.49 5.09
CA ILE A 50 -9.95 0.69 5.38
C ILE A 50 -11.39 0.27 5.68
N PHE A 51 -12.02 -0.57 4.85
CA PHE A 51 -13.40 -1.01 5.08
C PHE A 51 -13.54 -1.91 6.30
N LEU A 52 -12.61 -2.85 6.52
CA LEU A 52 -12.65 -3.69 7.73
C LEU A 52 -12.52 -2.86 9.00
N PHE A 53 -11.59 -1.90 9.06
CA PHE A 53 -11.46 -1.01 10.22
C PHE A 53 -12.64 -0.06 10.37
N ALA A 54 -13.21 0.46 9.28
CA ALA A 54 -14.43 1.26 9.34
C ALA A 54 -15.58 0.48 10.00
N LYS A 55 -15.78 -0.78 9.63
CA LYS A 55 -16.79 -1.65 10.26
C LYS A 55 -16.48 -1.97 11.72
N ILE A 56 -15.22 -2.27 12.05
CA ILE A 56 -14.77 -2.53 13.42
C ILE A 56 -15.02 -1.33 14.32
N LEU A 57 -14.73 -0.13 13.84
CA LEU A 57 -14.85 1.12 14.59
C LEU A 57 -16.24 1.76 14.45
N LYS A 58 -17.16 1.11 13.73
CA LYS A 58 -18.53 1.60 13.48
C LYS A 58 -18.54 3.02 12.88
N ILE A 59 -17.60 3.29 11.97
CA ILE A 59 -17.51 4.57 11.27
C ILE A 59 -18.48 4.55 10.09
N GLU A 60 -19.62 5.22 10.27
CA GLU A 60 -20.64 5.42 9.24
C GLU A 60 -20.49 6.84 8.68
N ASN A 61 -19.56 7.00 7.71
CA ASN A 61 -19.27 8.29 7.10
C ASN A 61 -19.02 8.10 5.60
N CYS A 62 -19.60 8.96 4.76
CA CYS A 62 -19.42 8.91 3.30
C CYS A 62 -17.95 9.07 2.87
N LEU A 63 -17.12 9.74 3.67
CA LEU A 63 -15.69 9.92 3.40
C LEU A 63 -14.88 8.60 3.48
N VAL A 64 -15.43 7.51 4.03
CA VAL A 64 -14.73 6.20 4.05
C VAL A 64 -14.44 5.73 2.62
N GLN A 65 -15.39 5.87 1.69
CA GLN A 65 -15.20 5.55 0.29
C GLN A 65 -14.14 6.45 -0.36
N ASP A 66 -14.20 7.77 -0.11
CA ASP A 66 -13.21 8.71 -0.65
C ASP A 66 -11.81 8.44 -0.10
N ILE A 67 -11.64 8.14 1.18
CA ILE A 67 -10.36 7.77 1.78
C ILE A 67 -9.78 6.52 1.09
N ALA A 68 -10.62 5.50 0.83
CA ALA A 68 -10.19 4.30 0.11
C ALA A 68 -9.76 4.62 -1.32
N LEU A 69 -10.52 5.45 -2.04
CA LEU A 69 -10.23 5.90 -3.41
C LEU A 69 -8.91 6.69 -3.46
N ILE A 70 -8.76 7.70 -2.62
CA ILE A 70 -7.55 8.52 -2.53
C ILE A 70 -6.32 7.64 -2.27
N THR A 71 -6.44 6.72 -1.30
CA THR A 71 -5.34 5.83 -0.93
C THR A 71 -4.90 4.93 -2.10
N GLU A 72 -5.86 4.38 -2.85
CA GLU A 72 -5.55 3.50 -3.99
C GLU A 72 -5.03 4.29 -5.20
N LEU A 73 -5.54 5.50 -5.46
CA LEU A 73 -5.03 6.37 -6.52
C LEU A 73 -3.56 6.76 -6.26
N ILE A 74 -3.24 7.22 -5.03
CA ILE A 74 -1.86 7.56 -4.65
C ILE A 74 -0.95 6.33 -4.75
N HIS A 75 -1.43 5.16 -4.29
CA HIS A 75 -0.66 3.93 -4.43
C HIS A 75 -0.39 3.57 -5.89
N SER A 76 -1.39 3.67 -6.75
CA SER A 76 -1.25 3.37 -8.18
C SER A 76 -0.31 4.34 -8.88
N ALA A 77 -0.40 5.64 -8.56
CA ALA A 77 0.55 6.65 -9.02
C ALA A 77 1.98 6.30 -8.59
N SER A 78 2.18 5.94 -7.31
CA SER A 78 3.51 5.56 -6.81
C SER A 78 4.08 4.34 -7.54
N LEU A 79 3.25 3.35 -7.89
CA LEU A 79 3.71 2.18 -8.64
C LEU A 79 4.21 2.54 -10.05
N ILE A 80 3.55 3.49 -10.74
CA ILE A 80 3.99 3.94 -12.06
C ILE A 80 5.31 4.72 -11.95
N HIS A 81 5.44 5.60 -10.94
CA HIS A 81 6.68 6.34 -10.70
C HIS A 81 7.83 5.42 -10.27
N ASP A 82 7.56 4.43 -9.42
CA ASP A 82 8.55 3.42 -9.01
C ASP A 82 9.07 2.63 -10.23
N ASP A 83 8.18 2.24 -11.17
CA ASP A 83 8.59 1.55 -12.40
C ASP A 83 9.57 2.37 -13.24
N ILE A 84 9.46 3.72 -13.21
CA ILE A 84 10.41 4.60 -13.90
C ILE A 84 11.74 4.68 -13.16
N ILE A 85 11.69 4.87 -11.83
CA ILE A 85 12.87 5.01 -10.96
C ILE A 85 13.71 3.74 -10.98
N ASP A 86 13.04 2.59 -10.90
CA ASP A 86 13.68 1.25 -10.85
C ASP A 86 13.95 0.68 -12.27
N GLU A 87 13.62 1.43 -13.36
CA GLU A 87 13.72 0.99 -14.77
C GLU A 87 13.05 -0.37 -15.02
N GLU A 88 11.94 -0.63 -14.32
CA GLU A 88 11.23 -1.90 -14.38
C GLU A 88 10.48 -2.04 -15.70
N LYS A 89 10.75 -3.15 -16.42
CA LYS A 89 10.14 -3.42 -17.73
C LYS A 89 8.79 -4.11 -17.64
N THR A 90 8.57 -4.88 -16.59
CA THR A 90 7.35 -5.69 -16.45
C THR A 90 6.77 -5.61 -15.06
N ARG A 91 5.44 -5.49 -14.97
CA ARG A 91 4.67 -5.54 -13.73
C ARG A 91 3.47 -6.50 -13.90
N ARG A 92 3.35 -7.49 -13.02
CA ARG A 92 2.28 -8.51 -13.07
C ARG A 92 2.17 -9.17 -14.46
N ASN A 93 3.31 -9.50 -15.07
CA ASN A 93 3.44 -10.11 -16.41
C ASN A 93 2.96 -9.21 -17.59
N ASN A 94 2.78 -7.91 -17.37
CA ASN A 94 2.49 -6.93 -18.41
C ASN A 94 3.65 -5.94 -18.53
N PRO A 95 3.90 -5.35 -19.72
CA PRO A 95 4.84 -4.24 -19.85
C PRO A 95 4.41 -3.07 -18.96
N THR A 96 5.39 -2.39 -18.33
CA THR A 96 5.15 -1.15 -17.58
C THR A 96 4.84 0.02 -18.54
N PHE A 97 4.29 1.12 -18.03
CA PHE A 97 4.16 2.35 -18.82
C PHE A 97 5.53 2.86 -19.26
N TYR A 98 6.55 2.72 -18.39
CA TYR A 98 7.93 3.07 -18.71
C TYR A 98 8.46 2.29 -19.93
N GLU A 99 8.31 0.97 -19.97
CA GLU A 99 8.76 0.13 -21.10
C GLU A 99 7.99 0.42 -22.39
N LYS A 100 6.68 0.68 -22.27
CA LYS A 100 5.81 0.84 -23.44
C LYS A 100 5.85 2.23 -24.05
N TYR A 101 5.95 3.27 -23.22
CA TYR A 101 5.79 4.67 -23.63
C TYR A 101 6.97 5.58 -23.28
N GLY A 102 7.97 5.06 -22.56
CA GLY A 102 9.11 5.81 -22.06
C GLY A 102 8.78 6.68 -20.84
N SER A 103 9.82 7.20 -20.22
CA SER A 103 9.73 7.95 -18.95
C SER A 103 8.80 9.17 -19.01
N LYS A 104 8.80 9.90 -20.13
CA LYS A 104 8.00 11.15 -20.26
C LYS A 104 6.50 10.90 -20.08
N LEU A 105 5.95 9.91 -20.80
CA LEU A 105 4.51 9.60 -20.72
C LEU A 105 4.17 8.85 -19.44
N ALA A 106 5.07 8.00 -18.94
CA ALA A 106 4.87 7.31 -17.67
C ALA A 106 4.81 8.29 -16.47
N VAL A 107 5.65 9.35 -16.46
CA VAL A 107 5.56 10.43 -15.45
C VAL A 107 4.19 11.10 -15.51
N LEU A 108 3.73 11.50 -16.71
CA LEU A 108 2.44 12.17 -16.87
C LEU A 108 1.26 11.28 -16.44
N GLU A 109 1.35 9.97 -16.67
CA GLU A 109 0.31 9.02 -16.25
C GLU A 109 0.25 8.87 -14.74
N GLY A 110 1.42 8.80 -14.07
CA GLY A 110 1.48 8.82 -12.61
C GLY A 110 0.94 10.13 -12.02
N ASP A 111 1.30 11.27 -12.63
CA ASP A 111 0.82 12.61 -12.22
C ASP A 111 -0.69 12.77 -12.47
N PHE A 112 -1.23 12.15 -13.52
CA PHE A 112 -2.67 12.11 -13.76
C PHE A 112 -3.41 11.42 -12.60
N LEU A 113 -2.98 10.22 -12.19
CA LEU A 113 -3.57 9.54 -11.03
C LEU A 113 -3.42 10.34 -9.74
N LEU A 114 -2.26 10.99 -9.55
CA LEU A 114 -2.04 11.86 -8.39
C LEU A 114 -2.97 13.07 -8.41
N SER A 115 -3.22 13.67 -9.59
CA SER A 115 -4.15 14.80 -9.74
C SER A 115 -5.60 14.41 -9.38
N LEU A 116 -6.06 13.22 -9.80
CA LEU A 116 -7.36 12.67 -9.39
C LEU A 116 -7.43 12.49 -7.87
N ALA A 117 -6.35 12.01 -7.23
CA ALA A 117 -6.28 11.92 -5.79
C ALA A 117 -6.37 13.30 -5.12
N LEU A 118 -5.66 14.31 -5.63
CA LEU A 118 -5.71 15.69 -5.11
C LEU A 118 -7.09 16.32 -5.27
N GLU A 119 -7.78 16.09 -6.39
CA GLU A 119 -9.17 16.52 -6.58
C GLU A 119 -10.08 15.91 -5.50
N LYS A 120 -9.94 14.61 -5.24
CA LYS A 120 -10.69 13.94 -4.18
C LYS A 120 -10.34 14.46 -2.79
N ILE A 121 -9.05 14.68 -2.48
CA ILE A 121 -8.58 15.23 -1.21
C ILE A 121 -9.21 16.61 -0.96
N SER A 122 -9.33 17.46 -1.97
CA SER A 122 -9.89 18.82 -1.84
C SER A 122 -11.35 18.83 -1.39
N ASN A 123 -12.07 17.72 -1.61
CA ASN A 123 -13.46 17.53 -1.18
C ASN A 123 -13.60 16.86 0.20
N THR A 124 -12.48 16.61 0.90
CA THR A 124 -12.46 16.06 2.27
C THR A 124 -12.30 17.16 3.32
N THR A 125 -12.17 16.75 4.58
CA THR A 125 -11.88 17.70 5.67
C THR A 125 -10.44 18.21 5.61
N LEU A 126 -10.19 19.38 6.17
CA LEU A 126 -8.83 19.94 6.29
C LEU A 126 -7.88 19.00 7.05
N GLU A 127 -8.39 18.25 8.04
CA GLU A 127 -7.60 17.29 8.81
C GLU A 127 -7.15 16.13 7.93
N ILE A 128 -8.07 15.53 7.16
CA ILE A 128 -7.76 14.47 6.20
C ILE A 128 -6.75 14.97 5.15
N SER A 129 -6.97 16.16 4.61
CA SER A 129 -6.05 16.77 3.63
C SER A 129 -4.64 16.93 4.19
N LYS A 130 -4.50 17.39 5.44
CA LYS A 130 -3.20 17.50 6.12
C LYS A 130 -2.51 16.15 6.34
N ILE A 131 -3.29 15.11 6.69
CA ILE A 131 -2.77 13.74 6.86
C ILE A 131 -2.18 13.23 5.54
N PHE A 132 -2.93 13.31 4.45
CA PHE A 132 -2.45 12.88 3.14
C PHE A 132 -1.21 13.66 2.69
N ALA A 133 -1.24 14.99 2.76
CA ALA A 133 -0.11 15.84 2.38
C ALA A 133 1.16 15.51 3.16
N LYS A 134 1.05 15.33 4.50
CA LYS A 134 2.18 14.95 5.37
C LYS A 134 2.75 13.58 5.00
N ARG A 135 1.89 12.59 4.74
CA ARG A 135 2.30 11.22 4.45
C ARG A 135 2.89 11.07 3.05
N ILE A 136 2.30 11.71 2.04
CA ILE A 136 2.85 11.75 0.68
C ILE A 136 4.25 12.36 0.71
N LYS A 137 4.42 13.54 1.34
CA LYS A 137 5.75 14.15 1.50
C LYS A 137 6.76 13.20 2.15
N LYS A 138 6.36 12.47 3.22
CA LYS A 138 7.24 11.54 3.90
C LYS A 138 7.64 10.36 3.01
N THR A 139 6.72 9.86 2.19
CA THR A 139 6.99 8.77 1.22
C THR A 139 8.00 9.23 0.17
N ILE A 140 7.80 10.41 -0.43
CA ILE A 140 8.71 10.97 -1.43
C ILE A 140 10.11 11.20 -0.85
N LEU A 141 10.22 11.79 0.36
CA LEU A 141 11.52 11.96 1.03
C LEU A 141 12.21 10.63 1.32
N GLY A 142 11.43 9.59 1.67
CA GLY A 142 11.97 8.25 1.86
C GLY A 142 12.57 7.69 0.56
N GLU A 143 11.92 7.94 -0.57
CA GLU A 143 12.41 7.49 -1.90
C GLU A 143 13.68 8.26 -2.33
N ILE A 144 13.72 9.58 -2.13
CA ILE A 144 14.90 10.41 -2.42
C ILE A 144 16.10 9.91 -1.60
N ASN A 145 15.93 9.72 -0.28
CA ASN A 145 17.00 9.25 0.60
C ASN A 145 17.47 7.83 0.25
N GLN A 146 16.56 6.99 -0.32
CA GLN A 146 16.91 5.68 -0.82
C GLN A 146 17.87 5.76 -1.99
N ASN A 147 17.57 6.63 -2.96
CA ASN A 147 18.36 6.76 -4.17
C ASN A 147 19.77 7.35 -3.90
N GLU A 148 19.93 8.18 -2.88
CA GLU A 148 21.25 8.66 -2.45
C GLU A 148 22.14 7.55 -1.87
N ASN A 149 21.53 6.47 -1.33
CA ASN A 149 22.23 5.38 -0.66
C ASN A 149 22.27 4.08 -1.48
N LEU A 150 21.97 4.14 -2.78
CA LEU A 150 22.13 2.99 -3.67
C LEU A 150 23.58 2.50 -3.67
N ASN A 151 23.76 1.18 -3.58
CA ASN A 151 25.04 0.49 -3.53
C ASN A 151 25.90 0.74 -2.27
N ASN A 152 25.41 1.46 -1.28
CA ASN A 152 26.05 1.54 0.02
C ASN A 152 25.56 0.43 0.95
N LEU A 153 26.51 -0.24 1.61
CA LEU A 153 26.18 -1.27 2.59
C LEU A 153 25.34 -0.64 3.70
N THR A 154 24.07 -1.04 3.76
CA THR A 154 23.13 -0.46 4.71
C THR A 154 23.01 -1.36 5.94
N ASN A 155 22.75 -0.80 7.11
CA ASN A 155 22.44 -1.59 8.29
C ASN A 155 20.93 -1.89 8.35
N ILE A 156 20.55 -2.80 9.26
CA ILE A 156 19.15 -3.24 9.42
C ILE A 156 18.23 -2.07 9.77
N GLU A 157 18.70 -1.14 10.61
CA GLU A 157 17.91 0.03 11.02
C GLU A 157 17.59 0.93 9.83
N THR A 158 18.60 1.23 9.00
CA THR A 158 18.41 2.01 7.77
C THR A 158 17.44 1.32 6.81
N TYR A 159 17.58 -0.01 6.63
CA TYR A 159 16.64 -0.80 5.82
C TYR A 159 15.19 -0.70 6.35
N LEU A 160 14.99 -0.86 7.67
CA LEU A 160 13.67 -0.78 8.27
C LEU A 160 13.05 0.61 8.14
N ASN A 161 13.85 1.66 8.37
CA ASN A 161 13.38 3.05 8.20
C ASN A 161 12.97 3.35 6.77
N LYS A 162 13.73 2.87 5.78
CA LYS A 162 13.43 2.96 4.35
C LYS A 162 12.11 2.22 4.03
N THR A 163 12.00 0.95 4.43
CA THR A 163 10.81 0.12 4.22
C THR A 163 9.56 0.75 4.84
N TYR A 164 9.71 1.32 6.03
CA TYR A 164 8.63 2.07 6.68
C TYR A 164 8.22 3.31 5.87
N ALA A 165 9.18 4.11 5.42
CA ALA A 165 8.92 5.34 4.69
C ALA A 165 8.25 5.08 3.33
N LYS A 166 8.70 4.08 2.57
CA LYS A 166 8.17 3.76 1.24
C LYS A 166 6.84 3.01 1.32
N THR A 167 6.80 1.88 2.00
CA THR A 167 5.66 0.94 1.92
C THR A 167 4.65 1.14 3.04
N ALA A 168 5.11 1.22 4.30
CA ALA A 168 4.20 1.31 5.44
C ALA A 168 3.39 2.61 5.42
N ASN A 169 3.98 3.74 5.04
CA ASN A 169 3.27 5.01 4.93
C ASN A 169 2.03 4.97 4.04
N LEU A 170 2.06 4.20 2.93
CA LEU A 170 0.92 4.08 2.02
C LEU A 170 -0.20 3.18 2.58
N PHE A 171 0.10 2.31 3.55
CA PHE A 171 -0.94 1.63 4.33
C PHE A 171 -1.46 2.52 5.46
N ILE A 172 -0.55 3.21 6.15
CA ILE A 172 -0.87 4.02 7.33
C ILE A 172 -1.74 5.22 6.96
N VAL A 173 -1.49 5.90 5.82
CA VAL A 173 -2.19 7.14 5.46
C VAL A 173 -3.71 6.97 5.42
N GLY A 174 -4.19 5.91 4.76
CA GLY A 174 -5.64 5.64 4.67
C GLY A 174 -6.26 5.35 6.04
N LEU A 175 -5.56 4.62 6.91
CA LEU A 175 -6.07 4.32 8.24
C LEU A 175 -5.95 5.51 9.21
N GLU A 176 -4.88 6.32 9.12
CA GLU A 176 -4.78 7.56 9.89
C GLU A 176 -5.91 8.53 9.52
N ALA A 177 -6.21 8.68 8.22
CA ALA A 177 -7.34 9.46 7.73
C ALA A 177 -8.70 8.88 8.20
N LEU A 178 -8.86 7.56 8.17
CA LEU A 178 -10.07 6.90 8.67
C LEU A 178 -10.24 7.15 10.18
N PHE A 179 -9.17 7.01 10.96
CA PHE A 179 -9.22 7.17 12.41
C PHE A 179 -9.52 8.62 12.83
N SER A 180 -9.19 9.61 12.00
CA SER A 180 -9.59 11.00 12.25
C SER A 180 -11.11 11.21 12.21
N LEU A 181 -11.87 10.29 11.59
CA LEU A 181 -13.33 10.28 11.59
C LEU A 181 -13.92 9.61 12.84
N SER A 182 -13.12 8.89 13.62
CA SER A 182 -13.59 8.16 14.81
C SER A 182 -13.57 9.04 16.03
N ARG A 183 -14.63 8.94 16.85
CA ARG A 183 -14.68 9.53 18.20
C ARG A 183 -13.98 8.66 19.25
N GLU A 184 -13.67 7.43 18.91
CA GLU A 184 -12.99 6.49 19.78
C GLU A 184 -11.48 6.51 19.52
N ASN A 185 -10.70 6.83 20.55
CA ASN A 185 -9.22 6.86 20.51
C ASN A 185 -8.58 5.44 20.51
N LYS A 186 -9.07 4.54 19.67
CA LYS A 186 -8.40 3.24 19.49
C LYS A 186 -7.24 3.42 18.52
N ASN A 187 -6.05 3.61 19.05
CA ASN A 187 -4.85 3.74 18.22
C ASN A 187 -4.42 2.37 17.68
N LEU A 188 -4.99 1.98 16.54
CA LEU A 188 -4.66 0.73 15.84
C LEU A 188 -3.59 0.93 14.75
N LEU A 189 -2.95 2.10 14.73
CA LEU A 189 -1.87 2.35 13.78
C LEU A 189 -0.70 1.38 13.98
N SER A 190 -0.41 0.98 15.24
CA SER A 190 0.64 0.00 15.53
C SER A 190 0.39 -1.35 14.85
N PHE A 191 -0.88 -1.78 14.73
CA PHE A 191 -1.21 -2.97 13.94
C PHE A 191 -0.74 -2.84 12.51
N ILE A 192 -1.14 -1.74 11.83
CA ILE A 192 -0.85 -1.58 10.40
C ILE A 192 0.63 -1.32 10.13
N GLU A 193 1.33 -0.67 11.05
CA GLU A 193 2.77 -0.46 10.97
C GLU A 193 3.52 -1.79 10.98
N ASN A 194 3.25 -2.64 11.97
CA ASN A 194 3.85 -3.97 12.05
C ASN A 194 3.46 -4.86 10.86
N TYR A 195 2.18 -4.83 10.46
CA TYR A 195 1.70 -5.57 9.30
C TYR A 195 2.39 -5.14 8.01
N ALA A 196 2.45 -3.84 7.73
CA ALA A 196 3.00 -3.32 6.49
C ALA A 196 4.52 -3.58 6.37
N LEU A 197 5.25 -3.48 7.49
CA LEU A 197 6.66 -3.88 7.53
C LEU A 197 6.81 -5.37 7.25
N ALA A 198 6.03 -6.23 7.93
CA ALA A 198 6.06 -7.67 7.71
C ALA A 198 5.72 -8.02 6.26
N PHE A 199 4.72 -7.35 5.67
CA PHE A 199 4.29 -7.58 4.29
C PHE A 199 5.39 -7.21 3.29
N GLN A 200 6.07 -6.08 3.45
CA GLN A 200 7.17 -5.71 2.56
C GLN A 200 8.35 -6.65 2.71
N ILE A 201 8.78 -6.95 3.94
CA ILE A 201 9.88 -7.88 4.18
C ILE A 201 9.56 -9.26 3.58
N LYS A 202 8.30 -9.72 3.69
CA LYS A 202 7.87 -10.96 3.06
C LYS A 202 7.99 -10.92 1.54
N ASN A 203 7.61 -9.80 0.90
CA ASN A 203 7.78 -9.61 -0.54
C ASN A 203 9.27 -9.63 -0.93
N ASP A 204 10.14 -8.97 -0.16
CA ASP A 204 11.60 -8.98 -0.39
C ASP A 204 12.18 -10.40 -0.26
N ILE A 205 11.70 -11.20 0.72
CA ILE A 205 12.08 -12.61 0.88
C ILE A 205 11.65 -13.43 -0.33
N ASP A 206 10.42 -13.23 -0.82
CA ASP A 206 9.89 -13.97 -1.97
C ASP A 206 10.63 -13.60 -3.26
N ASN A 207 10.98 -12.31 -3.42
CA ASN A 207 11.84 -11.84 -4.50
C ASN A 207 13.24 -12.45 -4.41
N PHE A 208 13.85 -12.46 -3.22
CA PHE A 208 15.17 -13.07 -3.00
C PHE A 208 15.19 -14.56 -3.36
N LYS A 209 14.09 -15.29 -3.10
CA LYS A 209 13.96 -16.71 -3.43
C LYS A 209 13.76 -16.97 -4.94
N SER A 210 13.04 -16.07 -5.64
CA SER A 210 12.59 -16.30 -7.01
C SER A 210 13.56 -15.79 -8.07
N ASN A 211 13.70 -14.49 -8.22
CA ASN A 211 14.38 -13.87 -9.35
C ASN A 211 15.59 -12.99 -8.99
N LYS A 212 15.75 -12.66 -7.70
CA LYS A 212 16.85 -11.82 -7.20
C LYS A 212 16.95 -10.45 -7.89
N SER A 213 15.83 -9.88 -8.36
CA SER A 213 15.83 -8.58 -9.05
C SER A 213 16.37 -7.47 -8.16
N ASP A 214 16.02 -7.45 -6.85
CA ASP A 214 16.55 -6.46 -5.90
C ASP A 214 18.07 -6.48 -5.84
N ILE A 215 18.69 -7.66 -5.88
CA ILE A 215 20.16 -7.78 -5.91
C ILE A 215 20.74 -7.17 -7.17
N LYS A 216 20.12 -7.43 -8.33
CA LYS A 216 20.58 -6.90 -9.63
C LYS A 216 20.48 -5.37 -9.66
N ASN A 217 19.50 -4.81 -8.97
CA ASN A 217 19.24 -3.37 -8.89
C ASN A 217 20.02 -2.69 -7.75
N GLY A 218 20.94 -3.41 -7.06
CA GLY A 218 21.75 -2.85 -5.98
C GLY A 218 20.99 -2.60 -4.67
N ASN A 219 19.78 -3.14 -4.53
CA ASN A 219 18.95 -3.01 -3.35
C ASN A 219 19.31 -4.06 -2.29
N TYR A 220 19.75 -3.63 -1.11
CA TYR A 220 19.99 -4.53 0.01
C TYR A 220 18.67 -4.83 0.73
N THR A 221 18.31 -6.13 0.79
CA THR A 221 17.12 -6.64 1.46
C THR A 221 17.48 -7.35 2.78
N LEU A 222 16.50 -7.57 3.64
CA LEU A 222 16.74 -8.16 4.97
C LEU A 222 17.44 -9.53 4.91
N PRO A 223 17.10 -10.45 3.97
CA PRO A 223 17.84 -11.70 3.82
C PRO A 223 19.33 -11.53 3.54
N MET A 224 19.71 -10.47 2.83
CA MET A 224 21.10 -10.15 2.55
C MET A 224 21.80 -9.60 3.79
N LEU A 225 21.15 -8.67 4.50
CA LEU A 225 21.69 -8.03 5.71
C LEU A 225 21.90 -9.01 6.86
N TYR A 226 20.98 -9.95 7.04
CA TYR A 226 21.13 -11.02 8.03
C TYR A 226 22.06 -12.16 7.56
N SER A 227 22.37 -12.23 6.27
CA SER A 227 23.00 -13.42 5.65
C SER A 227 22.26 -14.73 6.00
N SER A 228 20.96 -14.64 6.28
CA SER A 228 20.11 -15.74 6.74
C SER A 228 18.66 -15.51 6.37
N LEU A 229 18.13 -16.44 5.61
CA LEU A 229 16.71 -16.46 5.25
C LEU A 229 15.82 -16.78 6.47
N GLU A 230 16.28 -17.70 7.33
CA GLU A 230 15.58 -18.13 8.53
C GLU A 230 15.37 -16.95 9.49
N LYS A 231 16.42 -16.19 9.80
CA LYS A 231 16.32 -14.99 10.64
C LYS A 231 15.37 -13.96 10.07
N SER A 232 15.32 -13.82 8.75
CA SER A 232 14.40 -12.89 8.09
C SER A 232 12.94 -13.36 8.20
N LEU A 233 12.69 -14.66 8.11
CA LEU A 233 11.36 -15.25 8.32
C LEU A 233 10.92 -15.11 9.78
N ASP A 234 11.82 -15.37 10.74
CA ASP A 234 11.55 -15.15 12.17
C ASP A 234 11.21 -13.69 12.46
N PHE A 235 11.88 -12.75 11.79
CA PHE A 235 11.58 -11.33 11.95
C PHE A 235 10.17 -11.00 11.44
N VAL A 236 9.75 -11.54 10.28
CA VAL A 236 8.37 -11.39 9.75
C VAL A 236 7.35 -11.98 10.73
N GLU A 237 7.61 -13.19 11.25
CA GLU A 237 6.71 -13.85 12.20
C GLU A 237 6.56 -13.03 13.50
N ASN A 238 7.65 -12.48 14.02
CA ASN A 238 7.61 -11.60 15.18
C ASN A 238 6.79 -10.34 14.95
N LEU A 239 6.89 -9.71 13.77
CA LEU A 239 6.07 -8.56 13.38
C LEU A 239 4.59 -8.95 13.25
N LYS A 240 4.29 -10.12 12.66
CA LYS A 240 2.93 -10.67 12.55
C LYS A 240 2.31 -10.88 13.92
N ILE A 241 3.04 -11.49 14.86
CA ILE A 241 2.57 -11.70 16.25
C ILE A 241 2.30 -10.36 16.92
N LYS A 242 3.20 -9.38 16.80
CA LYS A 242 2.99 -8.02 17.33
C LYS A 242 1.75 -7.37 16.75
N ALA A 243 1.58 -7.41 15.43
CA ALA A 243 0.39 -6.87 14.77
C ALA A 243 -0.88 -7.53 15.31
N LEU A 244 -0.96 -8.86 15.31
CA LEU A 244 -2.15 -9.58 15.78
C LEU A 244 -2.48 -9.33 17.24
N LYS A 245 -1.47 -9.10 18.10
CA LYS A 245 -1.67 -8.77 19.52
C LYS A 245 -2.43 -7.46 19.70
N GLU A 246 -2.23 -6.47 18.85
CA GLU A 246 -2.95 -5.19 18.92
C GLU A 246 -4.47 -5.36 18.74
N LEU A 247 -4.89 -6.41 18.01
CA LEU A 247 -6.30 -6.71 17.81
C LEU A 247 -7.00 -7.30 19.03
N ASN A 248 -6.28 -7.67 20.09
CA ASN A 248 -6.87 -8.22 21.31
C ASN A 248 -7.77 -7.21 22.04
N SER A 249 -7.52 -5.91 21.86
CA SER A 249 -8.35 -4.82 22.42
C SER A 249 -9.68 -4.61 21.71
N ILE A 250 -9.89 -5.27 20.56
CA ILE A 250 -11.08 -5.12 19.73
C ILE A 250 -12.08 -6.22 20.06
N GLU A 251 -13.37 -5.87 20.15
CA GLU A 251 -14.46 -6.85 20.30
C GLU A 251 -14.45 -7.88 19.17
N ASN A 252 -14.83 -9.12 19.52
CA ASN A 252 -14.94 -10.18 18.53
C ASN A 252 -16.08 -9.88 17.54
N SER A 253 -15.76 -9.96 16.27
CA SER A 253 -16.69 -9.73 15.16
C SER A 253 -16.23 -10.47 13.91
N ILE A 254 -17.13 -10.59 12.93
CA ILE A 254 -16.76 -11.14 11.61
C ILE A 254 -15.67 -10.30 10.95
N TYR A 255 -15.66 -8.99 11.17
CA TYR A 255 -14.67 -8.06 10.59
C TYR A 255 -13.29 -8.25 11.23
N LYS A 256 -13.21 -8.43 12.56
CA LYS A 256 -11.96 -8.77 13.25
C LYS A 256 -11.43 -10.13 12.79
N THR A 257 -12.31 -11.13 12.63
CA THR A 257 -11.92 -12.43 12.08
C THR A 257 -11.36 -12.29 10.68
N SER A 258 -12.02 -11.55 9.79
CA SER A 258 -11.53 -11.26 8.45
C SER A 258 -10.18 -10.57 8.44
N LEU A 259 -9.95 -9.62 9.36
CA LEU A 259 -8.68 -8.91 9.49
C LEU A 259 -7.54 -9.85 9.89
N ILE A 260 -7.78 -10.75 10.85
CA ILE A 260 -6.83 -11.78 11.29
C ILE A 260 -6.51 -12.75 10.13
N GLU A 261 -7.54 -13.24 9.46
CA GLU A 261 -7.37 -14.16 8.32
C GLU A 261 -6.66 -13.49 7.14
N LEU A 262 -6.90 -12.20 6.90
CA LEU A 262 -6.17 -11.42 5.88
C LEU A 262 -4.68 -11.36 6.20
N ALA A 263 -4.33 -11.04 7.45
CA ALA A 263 -2.94 -10.98 7.89
C ALA A 263 -2.24 -12.35 7.74
N LYS A 264 -2.90 -13.44 8.14
CA LYS A 264 -2.37 -14.80 7.95
C LYS A 264 -2.22 -15.15 6.46
N TYR A 265 -3.23 -14.85 5.65
CA TYR A 265 -3.20 -15.15 4.21
C TYR A 265 -2.06 -14.45 3.48
N THR A 266 -1.78 -13.20 3.84
CA THR A 266 -0.78 -12.37 3.13
C THR A 266 0.65 -12.53 3.66
N LEU A 267 0.81 -12.85 4.96
CA LEU A 267 2.12 -13.00 5.61
C LEU A 267 2.59 -14.47 5.72
N GLY A 268 1.71 -15.40 5.43
CA GLY A 268 1.93 -16.84 5.65
C GLY A 268 1.32 -17.30 6.99
N SER A 269 0.79 -18.50 6.96
CA SER A 269 0.22 -19.18 8.14
C SER A 269 1.31 -19.67 9.07
#